data_13d42644f0ff8e88089269460bb0c42e
#
_entry.id   13d42644f0ff8e88089269460bb0c42e
#
_cell.length_a   1.000
_cell.length_b   1.000
_cell.length_c   1.000
_cell.angle_alpha   90.00
_cell.angle_beta   90.00
_cell.angle_gamma   90.00
#
_symmetry.space_group_name_H-M   'P 1'
#
loop_
_entity.id
_entity.type
_entity.pdbx_description
1 polymer ?
#
loop_
_entity_poly.entity_id
_entity_poly.type
_entity_poly.pdbx_seq_one_letter_code
_entity_poly.pdbx_strand_id
1 'polypeptide(L)'
;VLAYYPLGETRVQREAEALVAHGYEVDVLCLRGRGESPEAVHQGVSIHRLPLRIKKSSLFKQFLNYLQFFILAAIEVTRLHRKHAYSSIQVHNLPDFLVFCTFLLKLRGVPVILDLHDLMPEFYVGRFGVNKAGWLSALVRWQERQSCKFADHVITVSEHWRQALIQRGVRADKCSVVMNVADERIFTPKLEKVQPRPEHSLRLIYHGSVVYRYGLDLAIQAVNAVKDEIPRIHLTILGGGDAIHGLMQMTKELGLQEHVAIYDELRPVEELPEIIQAADLGVVPYRNDVFTDGLLPTKLMEYAALDLPSIASRTTAMVEYFSDTMVEFFAPGDADDLARCLRLLYTSPQRMAELKAGCAVFNERYSWKKVSAEYVALVEGLRS
;
A
#
# COMPACT_ATOMS: atom_id res chain seq x y z
N VAL A 1 -16.15 -2.17 -1.10
CA VAL A 1 -14.97 -2.14 -0.23
C VAL A 1 -15.35 -1.92 1.23
N LEU A 2 -14.70 -2.62 2.18
CA LEU A 2 -14.91 -2.45 3.63
C LEU A 2 -14.00 -1.32 4.17
N ALA A 3 -14.15 -0.14 3.65
CA ALA A 3 -13.37 1.04 4.01
C ALA A 3 -14.17 2.32 3.83
N TYR A 4 -13.60 3.46 4.20
CA TYR A 4 -14.14 4.78 3.91
C TYR A 4 -13.57 5.25 2.57
N TYR A 5 -14.44 5.64 1.64
CA TYR A 5 -14.06 6.03 0.30
C TYR A 5 -14.51 7.49 0.01
N PRO A 6 -13.71 8.30 -0.72
CA PRO A 6 -12.39 7.99 -1.31
C PRO A 6 -11.22 8.05 -0.32
N LEU A 7 -11.35 8.75 0.81
CA LEU A 7 -10.27 8.96 1.77
C LEU A 7 -9.79 7.64 2.38
N GLY A 8 -8.51 7.34 2.21
CA GLY A 8 -7.85 6.15 2.76
C GLY A 8 -7.81 4.93 1.85
N GLU A 9 -8.48 4.96 0.68
CA GLU A 9 -8.52 3.85 -0.28
C GLU A 9 -8.07 4.27 -1.68
N THR A 10 -6.85 4.74 -1.77
CA THR A 10 -6.26 5.27 -3.02
C THR A 10 -6.23 4.25 -4.16
N ARG A 11 -6.09 2.94 -3.86
CA ARG A 11 -6.14 1.89 -4.88
C ARG A 11 -7.53 1.80 -5.52
N VAL A 12 -8.57 1.65 -4.68
CA VAL A 12 -9.96 1.57 -5.13
C VAL A 12 -10.34 2.83 -5.91
N GLN A 13 -9.88 4.00 -5.44
CA GLN A 13 -10.12 5.27 -6.10
C GLN A 13 -9.54 5.28 -7.52
N ARG A 14 -8.26 4.94 -7.67
CA ARG A 14 -7.58 4.95 -8.98
C ARG A 14 -8.16 3.94 -9.95
N GLU A 15 -8.51 2.75 -9.49
CA GLU A 15 -9.16 1.72 -10.31
C GLU A 15 -10.54 2.16 -10.78
N ALA A 16 -11.36 2.74 -9.88
CA ALA A 16 -12.67 3.27 -10.22
C ALA A 16 -12.59 4.44 -11.22
N GLU A 17 -11.67 5.40 -10.98
CA GLU A 17 -11.45 6.53 -11.88
C GLU A 17 -10.91 6.08 -13.25
N ALA A 18 -10.07 5.04 -13.32
CA ALA A 18 -9.59 4.49 -14.58
C ALA A 18 -10.74 3.91 -15.42
N LEU A 19 -11.67 3.21 -14.80
CA LEU A 19 -12.86 2.71 -15.49
C LEU A 19 -13.78 3.85 -15.97
N VAL A 20 -14.01 4.86 -15.13
CA VAL A 20 -14.79 6.06 -15.53
C VAL A 20 -14.15 6.78 -16.72
N ALA A 21 -12.82 6.93 -16.72
CA ALA A 21 -12.09 7.55 -17.84
C ALA A 21 -12.22 6.77 -19.15
N HIS A 22 -12.54 5.46 -19.09
CA HIS A 22 -12.82 4.61 -20.26
C HIS A 22 -14.32 4.46 -20.56
N GLY A 23 -15.16 5.32 -19.99
CA GLY A 23 -16.59 5.40 -20.32
C GLY A 23 -17.49 4.42 -19.54
N TYR A 24 -17.00 3.81 -18.46
CA TYR A 24 -17.82 2.98 -17.60
C TYR A 24 -18.58 3.81 -16.57
N GLU A 25 -19.80 3.40 -16.25
CA GLU A 25 -20.49 3.84 -15.05
C GLU A 25 -20.01 2.98 -13.88
N VAL A 26 -19.48 3.62 -12.82
CA VAL A 26 -18.87 2.94 -11.68
C VAL A 26 -19.57 3.34 -10.40
N ASP A 27 -20.05 2.33 -9.66
CA ASP A 27 -20.61 2.48 -8.32
C ASP A 27 -19.65 1.87 -7.30
N VAL A 28 -19.32 2.63 -6.24
CA VAL A 28 -18.52 2.15 -5.11
C VAL A 28 -19.39 2.03 -3.87
N LEU A 29 -19.49 0.81 -3.32
CA LEU A 29 -20.17 0.54 -2.05
C LEU A 29 -19.15 0.52 -0.91
N CYS A 30 -19.31 1.39 0.10
CA CYS A 30 -18.31 1.62 1.14
C CYS A 30 -18.94 1.89 2.53
N LEU A 31 -18.10 2.09 3.55
CA LEU A 31 -18.52 2.54 4.88
C LEU A 31 -18.90 4.01 4.88
N ARG A 32 -19.79 4.40 5.81
CA ARG A 32 -20.24 5.77 5.99
C ARG A 32 -19.46 6.46 7.10
N GLY A 33 -18.71 7.51 6.76
CA GLY A 33 -18.02 8.38 7.69
C GLY A 33 -18.99 9.28 8.50
N ARG A 34 -18.43 9.98 9.49
CA ARG A 34 -19.24 10.89 10.34
C ARG A 34 -19.60 12.15 9.54
N GLY A 35 -20.88 12.44 9.42
CA GLY A 35 -21.37 13.61 8.71
C GLY A 35 -21.48 13.45 7.19
N GLU A 36 -21.11 12.30 6.63
CA GLU A 36 -21.20 12.04 5.20
C GLU A 36 -22.64 11.72 4.77
N SER A 37 -22.98 12.12 3.55
CA SER A 37 -24.23 11.73 2.87
C SER A 37 -24.25 10.23 2.56
N PRO A 38 -25.41 9.56 2.55
CA PRO A 38 -25.54 8.17 2.09
C PRO A 38 -25.05 7.96 0.65
N GLU A 39 -25.27 8.94 -0.19
CA GLU A 39 -24.88 8.93 -1.62
C GLU A 39 -24.06 10.18 -1.93
N ALA A 40 -23.10 10.04 -2.83
CA ALA A 40 -22.28 11.13 -3.35
C ALA A 40 -21.73 10.75 -4.73
N VAL A 41 -21.17 11.72 -5.43
CA VAL A 41 -20.38 11.49 -6.66
C VAL A 41 -19.01 12.11 -6.45
N HIS A 42 -17.94 11.40 -6.81
CA HIS A 42 -16.57 11.88 -6.77
C HIS A 42 -15.84 11.44 -8.04
N GLN A 43 -15.33 12.40 -8.81
CA GLN A 43 -14.61 12.13 -10.08
C GLN A 43 -15.38 11.20 -11.05
N GLY A 44 -16.70 11.36 -11.12
CA GLY A 44 -17.56 10.53 -11.96
C GLY A 44 -17.95 9.17 -11.36
N VAL A 45 -17.41 8.81 -10.20
CA VAL A 45 -17.74 7.58 -9.48
C VAL A 45 -18.93 7.83 -8.55
N SER A 46 -19.98 7.03 -8.66
CA SER A 46 -21.13 7.05 -7.75
C SER A 46 -20.81 6.31 -6.46
N ILE A 47 -21.01 6.95 -5.31
CA ILE A 47 -20.65 6.41 -4.01
C ILE A 47 -21.93 6.08 -3.24
N HIS A 48 -22.03 4.82 -2.78
CA HIS A 48 -23.12 4.34 -1.93
C HIS A 48 -22.55 3.95 -0.55
N ARG A 49 -22.93 4.67 0.50
CA ARG A 49 -22.38 4.51 1.84
C ARG A 49 -23.32 3.74 2.75
N LEU A 50 -22.89 2.56 3.17
CA LEU A 50 -23.63 1.76 4.16
C LEU A 50 -23.62 2.42 5.54
N PRO A 51 -24.74 2.39 6.30
CA PRO A 51 -24.87 3.04 7.61
C PRO A 51 -24.14 2.26 8.71
N LEU A 52 -22.86 1.96 8.48
CA LEU A 52 -22.00 1.17 9.34
C LEU A 52 -20.73 1.95 9.68
N ARG A 53 -20.33 1.87 10.95
CA ARG A 53 -19.07 2.42 11.47
C ARG A 53 -18.29 1.34 12.18
N ILE A 54 -17.10 1.05 11.70
CA ILE A 54 -16.21 0.09 12.34
C ILE A 54 -15.27 0.85 13.27
N LYS A 55 -15.33 0.55 14.57
CA LYS A 55 -14.38 1.04 15.57
C LYS A 55 -13.44 -0.09 15.96
N LYS A 56 -12.18 0.25 16.30
CA LYS A 56 -11.26 -0.71 16.95
C LYS A 56 -11.95 -1.30 18.19
N SER A 57 -12.14 -2.61 18.22
CA SER A 57 -12.89 -3.32 19.26
C SER A 57 -12.35 -4.74 19.43
N SER A 58 -12.93 -5.51 20.37
CA SER A 58 -12.58 -6.93 20.53
C SER A 58 -12.81 -7.73 19.25
N LEU A 59 -12.08 -8.82 19.07
CA LEU A 59 -12.16 -9.70 17.88
C LEU A 59 -13.59 -10.14 17.57
N PHE A 60 -14.38 -10.44 18.61
CA PHE A 60 -15.80 -10.82 18.46
C PHE A 60 -16.65 -9.69 17.88
N LYS A 61 -16.46 -8.45 18.37
CA LYS A 61 -17.17 -7.29 17.83
C LYS A 61 -16.73 -6.96 16.42
N GLN A 62 -15.46 -7.13 16.09
CA GLN A 62 -14.97 -6.98 14.72
C GLN A 62 -15.62 -8.00 13.77
N PHE A 63 -15.71 -9.26 14.19
CA PHE A 63 -16.41 -10.30 13.43
C PHE A 63 -17.90 -9.94 13.18
N LEU A 64 -18.60 -9.47 14.20
CA LEU A 64 -19.98 -9.02 14.05
C LEU A 64 -20.12 -7.83 13.07
N ASN A 65 -19.19 -6.89 13.12
CA ASN A 65 -19.16 -5.76 12.17
C ASN A 65 -18.94 -6.26 10.72
N TYR A 66 -18.06 -7.23 10.52
CA TYR A 66 -17.82 -7.83 9.20
C TYR A 66 -19.07 -8.57 8.70
N LEU A 67 -19.73 -9.33 9.55
CA LEU A 67 -20.96 -10.04 9.20
C LEU A 67 -22.09 -9.04 8.87
N GLN A 68 -22.23 -7.98 9.65
CA GLN A 68 -23.22 -6.92 9.39
C GLN A 68 -22.94 -6.22 8.06
N PHE A 69 -21.68 -5.87 7.79
CA PHE A 69 -21.27 -5.32 6.49
C PHE A 69 -21.58 -6.27 5.34
N PHE A 70 -21.25 -7.55 5.49
CA PHE A 70 -21.52 -8.59 4.50
C PHE A 70 -23.01 -8.66 4.13
N ILE A 71 -23.89 -8.69 5.13
CA ILE A 71 -25.34 -8.78 4.90
C ILE A 71 -25.84 -7.52 4.20
N LEU A 72 -25.45 -6.34 4.69
CA LEU A 72 -25.88 -5.06 4.09
C LEU A 72 -25.32 -4.89 2.66
N ALA A 73 -24.07 -5.29 2.42
CA ALA A 73 -23.47 -5.26 1.11
C ALA A 73 -24.17 -6.21 0.14
N ALA A 74 -24.52 -7.43 0.56
CA ALA A 74 -25.25 -8.39 -0.26
C ALA A 74 -26.63 -7.88 -0.67
N ILE A 75 -27.35 -7.24 0.24
CA ILE A 75 -28.66 -6.62 -0.03
C ILE A 75 -28.48 -5.46 -1.01
N GLU A 76 -27.56 -4.54 -0.70
CA GLU A 76 -27.40 -3.31 -1.45
C GLU A 76 -26.84 -3.55 -2.86
N VAL A 77 -25.84 -4.41 -3.03
CA VAL A 77 -25.31 -4.74 -4.36
C VAL A 77 -26.38 -5.43 -5.23
N THR A 78 -27.24 -6.25 -4.61
CA THR A 78 -28.37 -6.89 -5.33
C THR A 78 -29.43 -5.86 -5.73
N ARG A 79 -29.73 -4.89 -4.86
CA ARG A 79 -30.64 -3.78 -5.13
C ARG A 79 -30.13 -2.90 -6.28
N LEU A 80 -28.87 -2.51 -6.19
CA LEU A 80 -28.23 -1.66 -7.22
C LEU A 80 -28.12 -2.39 -8.55
N HIS A 81 -27.76 -3.68 -8.57
CA HIS A 81 -27.73 -4.46 -9.82
C HIS A 81 -29.08 -4.51 -10.52
N ARG A 82 -30.21 -4.60 -9.79
CA ARG A 82 -31.55 -4.54 -10.40
C ARG A 82 -31.82 -3.21 -11.09
N LYS A 83 -31.17 -2.13 -10.64
CA LYS A 83 -31.34 -0.78 -11.18
C LYS A 83 -30.37 -0.49 -12.33
N HIS A 84 -29.10 -0.92 -12.20
CA HIS A 84 -28.00 -0.55 -13.10
C HIS A 84 -27.50 -1.67 -14.00
N ALA A 85 -27.93 -2.93 -13.76
CA ALA A 85 -27.53 -4.10 -14.55
C ALA A 85 -26.01 -4.23 -14.73
N TYR A 86 -25.26 -4.31 -13.61
CA TYR A 86 -23.80 -4.38 -13.62
C TYR A 86 -23.27 -5.47 -14.55
N SER A 87 -22.27 -5.14 -15.33
CA SER A 87 -21.56 -6.05 -16.23
C SER A 87 -20.43 -6.82 -15.54
N SER A 88 -19.91 -6.33 -14.41
CA SER A 88 -18.94 -6.99 -13.57
C SER A 88 -18.97 -6.40 -12.16
N ILE A 89 -18.44 -7.14 -11.18
CA ILE A 89 -18.31 -6.68 -9.81
C ILE A 89 -16.91 -7.00 -9.31
N GLN A 90 -16.27 -6.01 -8.69
CA GLN A 90 -15.00 -6.19 -8.00
C GLN A 90 -15.19 -6.07 -6.50
N VAL A 91 -14.60 -7.00 -5.76
CA VAL A 91 -14.61 -7.02 -4.29
C VAL A 91 -13.19 -6.93 -3.78
N HIS A 92 -12.94 -5.92 -2.96
CA HIS A 92 -11.63 -5.69 -2.33
C HIS A 92 -11.56 -6.35 -0.96
N ASN A 93 -10.45 -7.00 -0.66
CA ASN A 93 -10.18 -7.51 0.68
C ASN A 93 -9.63 -6.37 1.58
N LEU A 94 -9.50 -6.44 2.88
CA LEU A 94 -9.76 -7.51 3.82
C LEU A 94 -11.16 -7.38 4.43
N PRO A 95 -11.86 -8.46 4.80
CA PRO A 95 -11.54 -9.88 4.65
C PRO A 95 -12.03 -10.46 3.30
N ASP A 96 -11.34 -11.51 2.80
CA ASP A 96 -11.59 -12.10 1.47
C ASP A 96 -12.99 -12.70 1.32
N PHE A 97 -13.61 -13.19 2.42
CA PHE A 97 -14.95 -13.81 2.36
C PHE A 97 -16.05 -12.81 1.93
N LEU A 98 -15.76 -11.52 1.91
CA LEU A 98 -16.71 -10.52 1.41
C LEU A 98 -17.09 -10.80 -0.06
N VAL A 99 -16.27 -11.49 -0.82
CA VAL A 99 -16.60 -11.88 -2.19
C VAL A 99 -17.92 -12.65 -2.28
N PHE A 100 -18.30 -13.40 -1.27
CA PHE A 100 -19.55 -14.15 -1.26
C PHE A 100 -20.81 -13.27 -1.13
N CYS A 101 -20.69 -11.98 -0.80
CA CYS A 101 -21.84 -11.07 -0.82
C CYS A 101 -22.40 -10.87 -2.24
N THR A 102 -21.62 -11.23 -3.28
CA THR A 102 -22.01 -11.16 -4.70
C THR A 102 -22.66 -12.45 -5.21
N PHE A 103 -22.92 -13.44 -4.35
CA PHE A 103 -23.40 -14.78 -4.73
C PHE A 103 -24.62 -14.74 -5.65
N LEU A 104 -25.63 -13.92 -5.31
CA LEU A 104 -26.86 -13.83 -6.12
C LEU A 104 -26.62 -13.24 -7.52
N LEU A 105 -25.63 -12.36 -7.66
CA LEU A 105 -25.27 -11.76 -8.95
C LEU A 105 -24.47 -12.75 -9.79
N LYS A 106 -23.55 -13.47 -9.15
CA LYS A 106 -22.80 -14.54 -9.81
C LYS A 106 -23.73 -15.62 -10.39
N LEU A 107 -24.78 -16.02 -9.67
CA LEU A 107 -25.80 -16.94 -10.18
C LEU A 107 -26.56 -16.38 -11.40
N ARG A 108 -26.53 -15.07 -11.62
CA ARG A 108 -27.11 -14.40 -12.80
C ARG A 108 -26.08 -14.18 -13.91
N GLY A 109 -24.88 -14.75 -13.79
CA GLY A 109 -23.82 -14.66 -14.79
C GLY A 109 -23.00 -13.38 -14.74
N VAL A 110 -23.10 -12.56 -13.66
CA VAL A 110 -22.25 -11.39 -13.49
C VAL A 110 -20.84 -11.83 -13.05
N PRO A 111 -19.78 -11.53 -13.82
CA PRO A 111 -18.41 -11.85 -13.44
C PRO A 111 -18.00 -11.15 -12.15
N VAL A 112 -17.28 -11.88 -11.30
CA VAL A 112 -16.81 -11.39 -10.00
C VAL A 112 -15.29 -11.39 -9.96
N ILE A 113 -14.70 -10.25 -9.71
CA ILE A 113 -13.26 -10.05 -9.48
C ILE A 113 -13.02 -9.97 -7.97
N LEU A 114 -12.03 -10.68 -7.47
CA LEU A 114 -11.52 -10.55 -6.10
C LEU A 114 -10.17 -9.85 -6.14
N ASP A 115 -10.09 -8.68 -5.53
CA ASP A 115 -8.86 -7.91 -5.41
C ASP A 115 -8.24 -8.12 -4.03
N LEU A 116 -7.07 -8.75 -4.02
CA LEU A 116 -6.28 -9.08 -2.84
C LEU A 116 -5.13 -8.08 -2.68
N HIS A 117 -5.35 -7.01 -1.92
CA HIS A 117 -4.34 -6.00 -1.60
C HIS A 117 -3.23 -6.59 -0.74
N ASP A 118 -3.62 -7.41 0.23
CA ASP A 118 -2.75 -8.16 1.12
C ASP A 118 -3.25 -9.61 1.21
N LEU A 119 -2.33 -10.55 1.34
CA LEU A 119 -2.71 -11.94 1.57
C LEU A 119 -3.02 -12.15 3.06
N MET A 120 -4.26 -12.55 3.35
CA MET A 120 -4.77 -12.77 4.72
C MET A 120 -3.89 -13.70 5.56
N PRO A 121 -3.38 -14.85 5.03
CA PRO A 121 -2.52 -15.73 5.80
C PRO A 121 -1.24 -15.07 6.28
N GLU A 122 -0.54 -14.34 5.41
CA GLU A 122 0.70 -13.63 5.72
C GLU A 122 0.44 -12.46 6.67
N PHE A 123 -0.58 -11.67 6.39
CA PHE A 123 -0.99 -10.57 7.26
C PHE A 123 -1.32 -11.07 8.67
N TYR A 124 -2.02 -12.20 8.78
CA TYR A 124 -2.41 -12.78 10.06
C TYR A 124 -1.19 -13.32 10.82
N VAL A 125 -0.32 -14.09 10.16
CA VAL A 125 0.91 -14.63 10.76
C VAL A 125 1.85 -13.50 11.19
N GLY A 126 2.05 -12.50 10.35
CA GLY A 126 2.87 -11.34 10.67
C GLY A 126 2.34 -10.52 11.86
N ARG A 127 1.00 -10.48 12.06
CA ARG A 127 0.40 -9.74 13.17
C ARG A 127 0.39 -10.49 14.49
N PHE A 128 0.16 -11.80 14.47
CA PHE A 128 -0.08 -12.62 15.68
C PHE A 128 1.06 -13.60 16.01
N GLY A 129 2.03 -13.74 15.12
CA GLY A 129 3.17 -14.67 15.23
C GLY A 129 2.82 -16.11 14.86
N VAL A 130 3.84 -16.85 14.39
CA VAL A 130 3.69 -18.23 13.87
C VAL A 130 3.10 -19.20 14.90
N ASN A 131 3.51 -19.07 16.17
CA ASN A 131 3.10 -20.01 17.24
C ASN A 131 1.65 -19.86 17.70
N LYS A 132 0.99 -18.72 17.39
CA LYS A 132 -0.43 -18.51 17.69
C LYS A 132 -1.35 -18.83 16.51
N ALA A 133 -0.77 -19.21 15.38
CA ALA A 133 -1.48 -19.33 14.11
C ALA A 133 -2.06 -20.71 13.82
N GLY A 134 -1.69 -21.76 14.47
CA GLY A 134 -2.16 -23.15 14.38
C GLY A 134 -3.37 -23.40 13.46
N TRP A 135 -4.48 -23.86 14.03
CA TRP A 135 -5.73 -24.13 13.31
C TRP A 135 -6.35 -22.87 12.66
N LEU A 136 -6.13 -21.69 13.24
CA LEU A 136 -6.67 -20.44 12.72
C LEU A 136 -5.98 -20.02 11.41
N SER A 137 -4.67 -20.24 11.29
CA SER A 137 -3.95 -20.04 10.01
C SER A 137 -4.46 -21.01 8.92
N ALA A 138 -4.76 -22.25 9.29
CA ALA A 138 -5.37 -23.21 8.37
C ALA A 138 -6.77 -22.76 7.92
N LEU A 139 -7.58 -22.21 8.84
CA LEU A 139 -8.90 -21.66 8.53
C LEU A 139 -8.80 -20.44 7.61
N VAL A 140 -7.87 -19.53 7.86
CA VAL A 140 -7.64 -18.34 7.01
C VAL A 140 -7.21 -18.76 5.60
N ARG A 141 -6.28 -19.71 5.46
CA ARG A 141 -5.87 -20.25 4.14
C ARG A 141 -7.02 -20.98 3.43
N TRP A 142 -7.82 -21.72 4.16
CA TRP A 142 -9.00 -22.36 3.60
C TRP A 142 -9.98 -21.31 3.08
N GLN A 143 -10.25 -20.27 3.85
CA GLN A 143 -11.13 -19.18 3.48
C GLN A 143 -10.61 -18.40 2.25
N GLU A 144 -9.32 -18.03 2.20
CA GLU A 144 -8.67 -17.44 1.02
C GLU A 144 -8.90 -18.31 -0.22
N ARG A 145 -8.60 -19.62 -0.09
CA ARG A 145 -8.79 -20.56 -1.19
C ARG A 145 -10.24 -20.64 -1.69
N GLN A 146 -11.23 -20.65 -0.77
CA GLN A 146 -12.65 -20.68 -1.18
C GLN A 146 -13.05 -19.36 -1.84
N SER A 147 -12.56 -18.23 -1.35
CA SER A 147 -12.81 -16.91 -1.93
C SER A 147 -12.22 -16.79 -3.34
N CYS A 148 -10.97 -17.20 -3.54
CA CYS A 148 -10.33 -17.26 -4.85
C CYS A 148 -11.03 -18.24 -5.81
N LYS A 149 -11.49 -19.39 -5.31
CA LYS A 149 -12.25 -20.35 -6.12
C LYS A 149 -13.59 -19.79 -6.58
N PHE A 150 -14.26 -19.04 -5.71
CA PHE A 150 -15.55 -18.43 -5.99
C PHE A 150 -15.46 -17.32 -7.04
N ALA A 151 -14.47 -16.43 -6.95
CA ALA A 151 -14.27 -15.34 -7.92
C ALA A 151 -14.05 -15.89 -9.34
N ASP A 152 -14.39 -15.15 -10.38
CA ASP A 152 -14.09 -15.49 -11.77
C ASP A 152 -12.67 -15.09 -12.14
N HIS A 153 -12.18 -14.02 -11.55
CA HIS A 153 -10.79 -13.59 -11.64
C HIS A 153 -10.29 -13.07 -10.29
N VAL A 154 -8.99 -13.21 -10.06
CA VAL A 154 -8.29 -12.72 -8.87
C VAL A 154 -7.23 -11.73 -9.32
N ILE A 155 -7.16 -10.57 -8.69
CA ILE A 155 -6.06 -9.62 -8.88
C ILE A 155 -5.31 -9.44 -7.57
N THR A 156 -4.02 -9.15 -7.67
CA THR A 156 -3.16 -8.86 -6.53
C THR A 156 -2.11 -7.81 -6.90
N VAL A 157 -1.31 -7.38 -5.94
CA VAL A 157 -0.45 -6.18 -6.10
C VAL A 157 0.97 -6.47 -6.58
N SER A 158 1.44 -7.73 -6.53
CA SER A 158 2.80 -8.11 -6.93
C SER A 158 2.85 -9.53 -7.49
N GLU A 159 3.88 -9.81 -8.30
CA GLU A 159 4.12 -11.17 -8.82
C GLU A 159 4.45 -12.14 -7.69
N HIS A 160 5.17 -11.69 -6.65
CA HIS A 160 5.42 -12.49 -5.45
C HIS A 160 4.11 -13.03 -4.85
N TRP A 161 3.11 -12.17 -4.63
CA TRP A 161 1.80 -12.59 -4.13
C TRP A 161 1.04 -13.46 -5.14
N ARG A 162 1.14 -13.14 -6.42
CA ARG A 162 0.53 -13.96 -7.47
C ARG A 162 1.09 -15.38 -7.46
N GLN A 163 2.40 -15.55 -7.36
CA GLN A 163 3.03 -16.88 -7.27
C GLN A 163 2.62 -17.63 -5.99
N ALA A 164 2.53 -16.94 -4.85
CA ALA A 164 2.03 -17.53 -3.61
C ALA A 164 0.59 -18.06 -3.76
N LEU A 165 -0.30 -17.33 -4.43
CA LEU A 165 -1.67 -17.75 -4.72
C LEU A 165 -1.71 -18.97 -5.66
N ILE A 166 -0.88 -18.96 -6.72
CA ILE A 166 -0.78 -20.09 -7.67
C ILE A 166 -0.29 -21.37 -6.95
N GLN A 167 0.74 -21.26 -6.11
CA GLN A 167 1.24 -22.38 -5.31
C GLN A 167 0.17 -22.94 -4.36
N ARG A 168 -0.81 -22.11 -3.94
CA ARG A 168 -1.95 -22.52 -3.12
C ARG A 168 -3.13 -23.03 -3.93
N GLY A 169 -3.00 -23.13 -5.25
CA GLY A 169 -3.96 -23.76 -6.16
C GLY A 169 -4.92 -22.80 -6.87
N VAL A 170 -4.62 -21.49 -6.89
CA VAL A 170 -5.28 -20.56 -7.82
C VAL A 170 -4.71 -20.78 -9.21
N ARG A 171 -5.57 -20.89 -10.23
CA ARG A 171 -5.12 -21.10 -11.62
C ARG A 171 -4.39 -19.85 -12.11
N ALA A 172 -3.28 -20.05 -12.82
CA ALA A 172 -2.43 -18.95 -13.29
C ALA A 172 -3.16 -18.02 -14.29
N ASP A 173 -4.03 -18.57 -15.14
CA ASP A 173 -4.85 -17.81 -16.09
C ASP A 173 -5.99 -17.01 -15.44
N LYS A 174 -6.29 -17.31 -14.18
CA LYS A 174 -7.32 -16.67 -13.36
C LYS A 174 -6.73 -15.61 -12.40
N CYS A 175 -5.42 -15.41 -12.39
CA CYS A 175 -4.74 -14.54 -11.43
C CYS A 175 -3.80 -13.58 -12.13
N SER A 176 -4.03 -12.27 -11.99
CA SER A 176 -3.25 -11.20 -12.59
C SER A 176 -2.69 -10.24 -11.54
N VAL A 177 -1.63 -9.54 -11.90
CA VAL A 177 -1.04 -8.47 -11.09
C VAL A 177 -1.58 -7.12 -11.58
N VAL A 178 -2.16 -6.36 -10.68
CA VAL A 178 -2.46 -4.94 -10.85
C VAL A 178 -1.69 -4.20 -9.77
N MET A 179 -0.53 -3.68 -10.12
CA MET A 179 0.38 -3.04 -9.17
C MET A 179 -0.21 -1.77 -8.57
N ASN A 180 0.14 -1.50 -7.32
CA ASN A 180 -0.25 -0.28 -6.64
C ASN A 180 0.79 0.85 -6.84
N VAL A 181 1.18 1.09 -8.10
CA VAL A 181 2.18 2.11 -8.48
C VAL A 181 1.69 3.53 -8.15
N ALA A 182 2.62 4.48 -8.07
CA ALA A 182 2.29 5.89 -7.86
C ALA A 182 1.45 6.44 -9.03
N ASP A 183 0.53 7.33 -8.70
CA ASP A 183 -0.28 8.02 -9.71
C ASP A 183 0.48 9.24 -10.25
N GLU A 184 0.85 9.22 -11.52
CA GLU A 184 1.62 10.28 -12.17
C GLU A 184 0.88 11.63 -12.19
N ARG A 185 -0.45 11.63 -12.05
CA ARG A 185 -1.23 12.86 -11.93
C ARG A 185 -0.93 13.61 -10.62
N ILE A 186 -0.51 12.89 -9.58
CA ILE A 186 -0.20 13.41 -8.25
C ILE A 186 1.32 13.45 -8.05
N PHE A 187 1.99 12.30 -8.27
CA PHE A 187 3.43 12.14 -8.04
C PHE A 187 4.22 12.47 -9.31
N THR A 188 4.26 13.75 -9.66
CA THR A 188 5.08 14.28 -10.76
C THR A 188 6.15 15.20 -10.19
N PRO A 189 7.43 15.02 -10.57
CA PRO A 189 8.50 15.91 -10.11
C PRO A 189 8.23 17.35 -10.50
N LYS A 190 8.15 18.25 -9.51
CA LYS A 190 8.08 19.69 -9.77
C LYS A 190 9.49 20.21 -10.02
N LEU A 191 9.72 20.80 -11.18
CA LEU A 191 11.02 21.37 -11.58
C LEU A 191 11.37 22.67 -10.82
N GLU A 192 10.41 23.26 -10.13
CA GLU A 192 10.59 24.56 -9.46
C GLU A 192 10.74 24.42 -7.95
N LYS A 193 11.80 25.03 -7.45
CA LYS A 193 12.11 25.29 -6.03
C LYS A 193 12.58 24.11 -5.19
N VAL A 194 13.62 23.43 -5.63
CA VAL A 194 14.54 22.87 -4.62
C VAL A 194 15.18 24.08 -3.92
N GLN A 195 14.73 24.36 -2.69
CA GLN A 195 15.39 25.39 -1.86
C GLN A 195 16.89 25.10 -1.81
N PRO A 196 17.76 26.14 -1.83
CA PRO A 196 19.20 25.92 -1.72
C PRO A 196 19.48 25.01 -0.53
N ARG A 197 20.10 23.86 -0.79
CA ARG A 197 20.43 22.89 0.25
C ARG A 197 21.58 23.44 1.06
N PRO A 198 21.51 23.45 2.41
CA PRO A 198 22.67 23.77 3.21
C PRO A 198 23.78 22.76 2.86
N GLU A 199 25.00 23.26 2.67
CA GLU A 199 26.17 22.38 2.49
C GLU A 199 26.25 21.36 3.64
N HIS A 200 26.62 20.14 3.32
CA HIS A 200 26.77 19.04 4.31
C HIS A 200 25.48 18.65 5.03
N SER A 201 24.29 18.82 4.41
CA SER A 201 23.03 18.31 4.93
C SER A 201 22.60 17.02 4.25
N LEU A 202 21.90 16.14 4.97
CA LEU A 202 21.27 14.93 4.44
C LEU A 202 19.87 14.78 5.07
N ARG A 203 18.82 15.02 4.29
CA ARG A 203 17.42 14.97 4.75
C ARG A 203 16.80 13.65 4.30
N LEU A 204 16.33 12.90 5.26
CA LEU A 204 15.67 11.61 5.07
C LEU A 204 14.17 11.77 5.26
N ILE A 205 13.37 11.02 4.49
CA ILE A 205 11.91 10.99 4.62
C ILE A 205 11.39 9.55 4.71
N TYR A 206 10.47 9.34 5.62
CA TYR A 206 9.55 8.21 5.64
C TYR A 206 8.14 8.75 5.78
N HIS A 207 7.18 8.23 5.01
CA HIS A 207 5.77 8.56 5.17
C HIS A 207 4.87 7.33 5.15
N GLY A 208 3.68 7.44 5.77
CA GLY A 208 2.67 6.40 5.83
C GLY A 208 2.54 5.71 7.19
N SER A 209 2.12 4.45 7.22
CA SER A 209 1.86 3.75 8.48
C SER A 209 3.12 3.56 9.31
N VAL A 210 3.03 3.88 10.61
CA VAL A 210 4.13 3.82 11.58
C VAL A 210 3.89 2.65 12.54
N VAL A 211 4.37 1.48 12.14
CA VAL A 211 4.23 0.22 12.90
C VAL A 211 5.59 -0.46 13.07
N TYR A 212 5.76 -1.25 14.14
CA TYR A 212 7.05 -1.87 14.50
C TYR A 212 7.70 -2.66 13.37
N ARG A 213 6.91 -3.43 12.59
CA ARG A 213 7.42 -4.23 11.48
C ARG A 213 8.05 -3.42 10.35
N TYR A 214 7.75 -2.12 10.27
CA TYR A 214 8.33 -1.22 9.27
C TYR A 214 9.67 -0.61 9.70
N GLY A 215 10.22 -1.01 10.86
CA GLY A 215 11.62 -0.84 11.22
C GLY A 215 12.11 0.60 11.39
N LEU A 216 11.21 1.55 11.70
CA LEU A 216 11.62 2.96 11.86
C LEU A 216 12.57 3.22 13.03
N ASP A 217 12.56 2.36 14.03
CA ASP A 217 13.55 2.34 15.09
C ASP A 217 14.97 2.02 14.56
N LEU A 218 15.10 1.18 13.51
CA LEU A 218 16.39 0.93 12.84
C LEU A 218 16.88 2.20 12.13
N ALA A 219 15.99 2.97 11.51
CA ALA A 219 16.35 4.23 10.89
C ALA A 219 16.82 5.26 11.93
N ILE A 220 16.18 5.34 13.10
CA ILE A 220 16.60 6.19 14.21
C ILE A 220 17.97 5.75 14.75
N GLN A 221 18.20 4.44 14.90
CA GLN A 221 19.50 3.90 15.32
C GLN A 221 20.61 4.23 14.30
N ALA A 222 20.33 4.07 13.01
CA ALA A 222 21.28 4.41 11.96
C ALA A 222 21.62 5.92 11.95
N VAL A 223 20.63 6.80 12.14
CA VAL A 223 20.86 8.25 12.30
C VAL A 223 21.75 8.52 13.53
N ASN A 224 21.47 7.86 14.65
CA ASN A 224 22.31 8.00 15.86
C ASN A 224 23.77 7.57 15.61
N ALA A 225 23.97 6.52 14.82
CA ALA A 225 25.30 5.99 14.50
C ALA A 225 26.14 6.91 13.59
N VAL A 226 25.48 7.80 12.81
CA VAL A 226 26.18 8.66 11.84
C VAL A 226 26.09 10.15 12.11
N LYS A 227 25.38 10.59 13.15
CA LYS A 227 25.14 12.04 13.44
C LYS A 227 26.40 12.87 13.63
N ASP A 228 27.45 12.26 14.18
CA ASP A 228 28.73 12.94 14.41
C ASP A 228 29.55 13.08 13.10
N GLU A 229 29.32 12.15 12.15
CA GLU A 229 29.97 12.17 10.81
C GLU A 229 29.16 13.01 9.82
N ILE A 230 27.82 13.07 9.99
CA ILE A 230 26.89 13.85 9.19
C ILE A 230 26.11 14.81 10.10
N PRO A 231 26.72 15.92 10.56
CA PRO A 231 26.14 16.75 11.63
C PRO A 231 24.76 17.38 11.29
N ARG A 232 24.44 17.49 10.00
CA ARG A 232 23.14 18.02 9.54
C ARG A 232 22.26 16.92 8.93
N ILE A 233 22.39 15.68 9.43
CA ILE A 233 21.42 14.62 9.08
C ILE A 233 20.10 14.89 9.79
N HIS A 234 19.01 14.74 9.04
CA HIS A 234 17.67 14.92 9.60
C HIS A 234 16.70 13.88 9.02
N LEU A 235 16.02 13.12 9.87
CA LEU A 235 15.01 12.14 9.50
C LEU A 235 13.62 12.70 9.84
N THR A 236 12.78 12.83 8.83
CA THR A 236 11.36 13.16 8.99
C THR A 236 10.53 11.88 8.88
N ILE A 237 9.73 11.58 9.90
CA ILE A 237 8.75 10.50 9.93
C ILE A 237 7.36 11.12 9.94
N LEU A 238 6.58 10.89 8.90
CA LEU A 238 5.24 11.45 8.72
C LEU A 238 4.21 10.33 8.60
N GLY A 239 3.24 10.27 9.51
CA GLY A 239 2.17 9.28 9.44
C GLY A 239 1.62 8.86 10.78
N GLY A 240 0.73 7.88 10.80
CA GLY A 240 0.05 7.40 11.99
C GLY A 240 0.31 5.91 12.27
N GLY A 241 0.30 5.53 13.54
CA GLY A 241 0.41 4.12 13.92
C GLY A 241 0.76 3.87 15.37
N ASP A 242 0.77 2.60 15.75
CA ASP A 242 0.97 2.18 17.14
C ASP A 242 2.42 2.27 17.63
N ALA A 243 3.39 2.42 16.72
CA ALA A 243 4.81 2.55 17.09
C ALA A 243 5.24 3.99 17.41
N ILE A 244 4.45 5.02 17.08
CA ILE A 244 4.83 6.43 17.20
C ILE A 244 5.32 6.79 18.59
N HIS A 245 4.55 6.44 19.61
CA HIS A 245 4.90 6.78 20.99
C HIS A 245 6.26 6.19 21.40
N GLY A 246 6.52 4.94 21.04
CA GLY A 246 7.83 4.28 21.29
C GLY A 246 8.99 4.95 20.54
N LEU A 247 8.74 5.37 19.29
CA LEU A 247 9.76 6.06 18.50
C LEU A 247 10.08 7.47 19.06
N MET A 248 9.07 8.22 19.50
CA MET A 248 9.27 9.51 20.17
C MET A 248 10.07 9.36 21.48
N GLN A 249 9.75 8.33 22.26
CA GLN A 249 10.49 8.03 23.49
C GLN A 249 11.95 7.69 23.17
N MET A 250 12.20 6.81 22.20
CA MET A 250 13.53 6.43 21.75
C MET A 250 14.34 7.64 21.24
N THR A 251 13.74 8.51 20.44
CA THR A 251 14.37 9.76 19.96
C THR A 251 14.84 10.63 21.11
N LYS A 252 14.01 10.76 22.15
CA LYS A 252 14.36 11.51 23.35
C LYS A 252 15.49 10.86 24.17
N GLU A 253 15.43 9.55 24.38
CA GLU A 253 16.43 8.78 25.13
C GLU A 253 17.82 8.84 24.47
N LEU A 254 17.88 8.86 23.13
CA LEU A 254 19.10 8.98 22.35
C LEU A 254 19.57 10.42 22.14
N GLY A 255 18.82 11.43 22.61
CA GLY A 255 19.16 12.84 22.45
C GLY A 255 19.12 13.32 20.98
N LEU A 256 18.19 12.76 20.16
CA LEU A 256 18.13 12.98 18.72
C LEU A 256 17.05 14.02 18.28
N GLN A 257 16.56 14.86 19.18
CA GLN A 257 15.46 15.78 18.86
C GLN A 257 15.80 16.79 17.75
N GLU A 258 17.09 17.10 17.56
CA GLU A 258 17.58 17.96 16.45
C GLU A 258 17.77 17.19 15.14
N HIS A 259 17.76 15.83 15.17
CA HIS A 259 18.03 14.96 14.04
C HIS A 259 16.80 14.15 13.57
N VAL A 260 15.75 14.05 14.38
CA VAL A 260 14.56 13.24 14.07
C VAL A 260 13.31 14.00 14.44
N ALA A 261 12.47 14.26 13.45
CA ALA A 261 11.13 14.80 13.61
C ALA A 261 10.06 13.74 13.31
N ILE A 262 9.11 13.57 14.22
CA ILE A 262 8.01 12.60 14.09
C ILE A 262 6.69 13.34 14.15
N TYR A 263 5.90 13.23 13.08
CA TYR A 263 4.58 13.85 12.94
C TYR A 263 3.51 12.76 12.94
N ASP A 264 2.70 12.69 14.02
CA ASP A 264 1.55 11.77 14.12
C ASP A 264 0.33 12.38 13.42
N GLU A 265 0.42 12.50 12.11
CA GLU A 265 -0.62 13.06 11.29
C GLU A 265 -0.67 12.40 9.91
N LEU A 266 -1.88 12.27 9.37
CA LEU A 266 -2.10 11.87 8.00
C LEU A 266 -2.29 13.12 7.15
N ARG A 267 -1.53 13.21 6.05
CA ARG A 267 -1.67 14.29 5.05
C ARG A 267 -2.48 13.82 3.86
N PRO A 268 -3.25 14.71 3.22
CA PRO A 268 -3.82 14.45 1.91
C PRO A 268 -2.74 14.01 0.93
N VAL A 269 -3.07 13.08 0.04
CA VAL A 269 -2.09 12.52 -0.92
C VAL A 269 -1.51 13.58 -1.85
N GLU A 270 -2.27 14.63 -2.13
CA GLU A 270 -1.88 15.76 -2.97
C GLU A 270 -0.77 16.64 -2.34
N GLU A 271 -0.62 16.61 -1.01
CA GLU A 271 0.42 17.35 -0.28
C GLU A 271 1.74 16.56 -0.21
N LEU A 272 1.69 15.23 -0.35
CA LEU A 272 2.85 14.34 -0.19
C LEU A 272 3.99 14.65 -1.17
N PRO A 273 3.77 14.95 -2.46
CA PRO A 273 4.86 15.21 -3.41
C PRO A 273 5.77 16.37 -2.97
N GLU A 274 5.22 17.45 -2.45
CA GLU A 274 6.00 18.60 -1.98
C GLU A 274 6.84 18.25 -0.74
N ILE A 275 6.24 17.53 0.21
CA ILE A 275 6.92 17.07 1.43
C ILE A 275 8.06 16.09 1.09
N ILE A 276 7.80 15.14 0.19
CA ILE A 276 8.78 14.14 -0.24
C ILE A 276 9.94 14.78 -1.00
N GLN A 277 9.66 15.71 -1.93
CA GLN A 277 10.69 16.40 -2.71
C GLN A 277 11.56 17.36 -1.87
N ALA A 278 11.10 17.72 -0.66
CA ALA A 278 11.93 18.46 0.28
C ALA A 278 13.07 17.62 0.88
N ALA A 279 13.02 16.29 0.78
CA ALA A 279 14.07 15.38 1.23
C ALA A 279 15.13 15.10 0.16
N ASP A 280 16.24 14.49 0.57
CA ASP A 280 17.34 14.05 -0.27
C ASP A 280 17.30 12.55 -0.51
N LEU A 281 16.72 11.78 0.44
CA LEU A 281 16.59 10.32 0.41
C LEU A 281 15.26 9.86 1.01
N GLY A 282 14.62 8.91 0.32
CA GLY A 282 13.56 8.10 0.89
C GLY A 282 14.13 6.93 1.71
N VAL A 283 13.47 6.54 2.82
CA VAL A 283 13.90 5.41 3.63
C VAL A 283 12.76 4.43 3.84
N VAL A 284 12.99 3.14 3.51
CA VAL A 284 12.02 2.05 3.67
C VAL A 284 12.65 0.91 4.47
N PRO A 285 12.75 1.02 5.81
CA PRO A 285 13.59 0.16 6.63
C PRO A 285 12.85 -1.08 7.17
N TYR A 286 12.04 -1.73 6.32
CA TYR A 286 11.19 -2.85 6.74
C TYR A 286 12.00 -3.99 7.34
N ARG A 287 11.51 -4.55 8.45
CA ARG A 287 12.00 -5.85 8.94
C ARG A 287 11.55 -6.95 8.01
N ASN A 288 12.30 -8.04 7.96
CA ASN A 288 11.90 -9.20 7.17
C ASN A 288 11.08 -10.15 8.06
N ASP A 289 9.78 -10.20 7.80
CA ASP A 289 8.85 -11.22 8.31
C ASP A 289 8.01 -11.79 7.14
N VAL A 290 7.23 -12.82 7.41
CA VAL A 290 6.43 -13.50 6.37
C VAL A 290 5.53 -12.56 5.56
N PHE A 291 5.10 -11.44 6.15
CA PHE A 291 4.28 -10.45 5.48
C PHE A 291 5.12 -9.40 4.74
N THR A 292 6.11 -8.81 5.44
CA THR A 292 6.93 -7.73 4.88
C THR A 292 7.90 -8.19 3.81
N ASP A 293 8.29 -9.46 3.81
CA ASP A 293 9.14 -10.04 2.74
C ASP A 293 8.43 -10.03 1.37
N GLY A 294 7.12 -10.25 1.38
CA GLY A 294 6.30 -10.21 0.16
C GLY A 294 5.65 -8.86 -0.14
N LEU A 295 5.82 -7.87 0.73
CA LEU A 295 5.18 -6.56 0.58
C LEU A 295 5.99 -5.64 -0.33
N LEU A 296 5.36 -5.17 -1.42
CA LEU A 296 5.90 -4.11 -2.27
C LEU A 296 5.38 -2.74 -1.76
N PRO A 297 6.23 -1.91 -1.11
CA PRO A 297 5.76 -0.67 -0.48
C PRO A 297 5.40 0.39 -1.52
N THR A 298 4.21 0.96 -1.45
CA THR A 298 3.77 2.07 -2.33
C THR A 298 4.72 3.26 -2.24
N LYS A 299 5.19 3.59 -1.04
CA LYS A 299 6.11 4.73 -0.81
C LYS A 299 7.43 4.61 -1.60
N LEU A 300 7.94 3.39 -1.81
CA LEU A 300 9.15 3.21 -2.62
C LEU A 300 8.89 3.57 -4.10
N MET A 301 7.71 3.23 -4.59
CA MET A 301 7.27 3.59 -5.94
C MET A 301 6.94 5.09 -6.05
N GLU A 302 6.42 5.71 -4.99
CA GLU A 302 6.16 7.15 -4.91
C GLU A 302 7.48 7.94 -4.88
N TYR A 303 8.51 7.44 -4.17
CA TYR A 303 9.85 8.02 -4.22
C TYR A 303 10.44 7.94 -5.63
N ALA A 304 10.34 6.77 -6.28
CA ALA A 304 10.81 6.61 -7.66
C ALA A 304 10.07 7.55 -8.62
N ALA A 305 8.75 7.71 -8.48
CA ALA A 305 7.95 8.64 -9.30
C ALA A 305 8.36 10.11 -9.15
N LEU A 306 8.94 10.47 -8.00
CA LEU A 306 9.44 11.82 -7.72
C LEU A 306 10.96 11.97 -7.93
N ASP A 307 11.60 11.01 -8.58
CA ASP A 307 13.06 10.97 -8.80
C ASP A 307 13.87 11.07 -7.49
N LEU A 308 13.31 10.60 -6.37
CA LEU A 308 13.96 10.62 -5.07
C LEU A 308 14.77 9.33 -4.86
N PRO A 309 16.10 9.38 -4.78
CA PRO A 309 16.91 8.24 -4.39
C PRO A 309 16.44 7.64 -3.06
N SER A 310 16.55 6.33 -2.91
CA SER A 310 15.99 5.67 -1.73
C SER A 310 16.91 4.58 -1.19
N ILE A 311 16.85 4.37 0.13
CA ILE A 311 17.42 3.22 0.83
C ILE A 311 16.25 2.31 1.25
N ALA A 312 16.37 1.02 0.97
CA ALA A 312 15.34 0.04 1.35
C ALA A 312 15.93 -1.26 1.87
N SER A 313 15.18 -1.98 2.68
CA SER A 313 15.51 -3.34 3.08
C SER A 313 15.52 -4.27 1.88
N ARG A 314 16.49 -5.18 1.81
CA ARG A 314 16.58 -6.20 0.77
C ARG A 314 15.59 -7.35 1.05
N THR A 315 14.30 -7.11 0.80
CA THR A 315 13.24 -8.13 0.90
C THR A 315 12.96 -8.75 -0.47
N THR A 316 12.34 -9.94 -0.49
CA THR A 316 12.06 -10.67 -1.74
C THR A 316 11.23 -9.84 -2.71
N ALA A 317 10.14 -9.21 -2.26
CA ALA A 317 9.31 -8.41 -3.16
C ALA A 317 10.02 -7.14 -3.66
N MET A 318 10.86 -6.49 -2.84
CA MET A 318 11.55 -5.28 -3.28
C MET A 318 12.60 -5.57 -4.34
N VAL A 319 13.41 -6.63 -4.21
CA VAL A 319 14.44 -6.98 -5.20
C VAL A 319 13.87 -7.57 -6.50
N GLU A 320 12.63 -8.01 -6.49
CA GLU A 320 11.93 -8.45 -7.72
C GLU A 320 11.66 -7.27 -8.67
N TYR A 321 11.40 -6.08 -8.13
CA TYR A 321 11.01 -4.90 -8.89
C TYR A 321 12.11 -3.83 -8.99
N PHE A 322 12.99 -3.76 -8.02
CA PHE A 322 14.07 -2.78 -7.94
C PHE A 322 15.44 -3.45 -7.96
N SER A 323 16.33 -2.98 -8.82
CA SER A 323 17.72 -3.40 -8.85
C SER A 323 18.59 -2.54 -7.93
N ASP A 324 19.84 -2.98 -7.70
CA ASP A 324 20.85 -2.19 -6.99
C ASP A 324 21.18 -0.85 -7.67
N THR A 325 20.84 -0.66 -8.94
CA THR A 325 20.97 0.62 -9.64
C THR A 325 19.81 1.58 -9.41
N MET A 326 18.70 1.12 -8.84
CA MET A 326 17.48 1.90 -8.58
C MET A 326 17.33 2.27 -7.10
N VAL A 327 17.82 1.40 -6.21
CA VAL A 327 17.66 1.53 -4.75
C VAL A 327 18.97 1.09 -4.08
N GLU A 328 19.42 1.79 -3.05
CA GLU A 328 20.47 1.32 -2.18
C GLU A 328 19.88 0.35 -1.16
N PHE A 329 20.28 -0.92 -1.24
CA PHE A 329 19.74 -1.94 -0.36
C PHE A 329 20.63 -2.17 0.86
N PHE A 330 19.98 -2.43 2.00
CA PHE A 330 20.62 -2.88 3.23
C PHE A 330 20.01 -4.18 3.76
N ALA A 331 20.74 -4.90 4.60
CA ALA A 331 20.29 -6.16 5.19
C ALA A 331 19.08 -5.90 6.14
N PRO A 332 17.91 -6.58 5.94
CA PRO A 332 16.73 -6.33 6.74
C PRO A 332 16.97 -6.55 8.23
N GLY A 333 16.61 -5.58 9.06
CA GLY A 333 16.79 -5.62 10.51
C GLY A 333 18.15 -5.15 11.01
N ASP A 334 19.06 -4.79 10.13
CA ASP A 334 20.44 -4.37 10.44
C ASP A 334 20.57 -2.83 10.38
N ALA A 335 20.59 -2.18 11.54
CA ALA A 335 20.75 -0.73 11.65
C ALA A 335 22.17 -0.26 11.27
N ASP A 336 23.20 -1.10 11.49
CA ASP A 336 24.59 -0.77 11.16
C ASP A 336 24.80 -0.80 9.65
N ASP A 337 24.18 -1.75 8.94
CA ASP A 337 24.20 -1.78 7.47
C ASP A 337 23.40 -0.61 6.87
N LEU A 338 22.29 -0.20 7.49
CA LEU A 338 21.59 1.02 7.11
C LEU A 338 22.47 2.26 7.32
N ALA A 339 23.22 2.33 8.43
CA ALA A 339 24.18 3.42 8.68
C ALA A 339 25.31 3.43 7.64
N ARG A 340 25.80 2.27 7.21
CA ARG A 340 26.76 2.13 6.11
C ARG A 340 26.20 2.73 4.81
N CYS A 341 24.94 2.43 4.48
CA CYS A 341 24.29 3.02 3.30
C CYS A 341 24.19 4.55 3.39
N LEU A 342 23.85 5.09 4.57
CA LEU A 342 23.82 6.54 4.80
C LEU A 342 25.18 7.20 4.56
N ARG A 343 26.28 6.62 5.10
CA ARG A 343 27.66 7.09 4.86
C ARG A 343 28.03 7.06 3.40
N LEU A 344 27.72 5.95 2.72
CA LEU A 344 28.00 5.79 1.28
C LEU A 344 27.33 6.89 0.46
N LEU A 345 26.05 7.10 0.66
CA LEU A 345 25.28 8.06 -0.13
C LEU A 345 25.63 9.53 0.22
N TYR A 346 26.02 9.80 1.48
CA TYR A 346 26.51 11.11 1.87
C TYR A 346 27.86 11.46 1.23
N THR A 347 28.76 10.48 1.12
CA THR A 347 30.14 10.68 0.61
C THR A 347 30.24 10.48 -0.91
N SER A 348 29.22 9.93 -1.57
CA SER A 348 29.24 9.61 -3.00
C SER A 348 28.10 10.29 -3.77
N PRO A 349 28.27 11.54 -4.21
CA PRO A 349 27.30 12.21 -5.09
C PRO A 349 27.02 11.45 -6.39
N GLN A 350 28.05 10.72 -6.88
CA GLN A 350 27.91 9.88 -8.08
C GLN A 350 26.88 8.75 -7.83
N ARG A 351 26.96 8.09 -6.66
CA ARG A 351 26.01 7.03 -6.32
C ARG A 351 24.58 7.57 -6.18
N MET A 352 24.42 8.75 -5.59
CA MET A 352 23.15 9.45 -5.54
C MET A 352 22.58 9.72 -6.95
N ALA A 353 23.43 10.17 -7.88
CA ALA A 353 23.01 10.41 -9.26
C ALA A 353 22.63 9.12 -10.01
N GLU A 354 23.34 8.00 -9.76
CA GLU A 354 23.00 6.69 -10.31
C GLU A 354 21.62 6.22 -9.84
N LEU A 355 21.35 6.30 -8.55
CA LEU A 355 20.04 5.92 -7.99
C LEU A 355 18.92 6.79 -8.53
N LYS A 356 19.16 8.09 -8.67
CA LYS A 356 18.20 9.01 -9.30
C LYS A 356 17.92 8.64 -10.74
N ALA A 357 18.94 8.32 -11.52
CA ALA A 357 18.77 7.84 -12.89
C ALA A 357 18.02 6.49 -12.92
N GLY A 358 18.23 5.62 -11.93
CA GLY A 358 17.52 4.36 -11.76
C GLY A 358 16.03 4.52 -11.53
N CYS A 359 15.57 5.61 -10.87
CA CYS A 359 14.14 5.92 -10.72
C CYS A 359 13.45 6.05 -12.10
N ALA A 360 14.08 6.70 -13.07
CA ALA A 360 13.52 6.83 -14.41
C ALA A 360 13.31 5.46 -15.09
N VAL A 361 14.24 4.52 -14.91
CA VAL A 361 14.13 3.15 -15.45
C VAL A 361 12.93 2.42 -14.84
N PHE A 362 12.70 2.57 -13.52
CA PHE A 362 11.52 2.02 -12.88
C PHE A 362 10.23 2.62 -13.44
N ASN A 363 10.16 3.95 -13.54
CA ASN A 363 8.97 4.69 -14.00
C ASN A 363 8.65 4.39 -15.47
N GLU A 364 9.67 4.19 -16.32
CA GLU A 364 9.46 3.77 -17.70
C GLU A 364 8.83 2.38 -17.79
N ARG A 365 9.20 1.47 -16.89
CA ARG A 365 8.68 0.10 -16.86
C ARG A 365 7.30 0.02 -16.20
N TYR A 366 7.10 0.72 -15.08
CA TYR A 366 5.91 0.65 -14.25
C TYR A 366 5.32 2.04 -14.04
N SER A 367 4.23 2.34 -14.74
CA SER A 367 3.47 3.59 -14.59
C SER A 367 2.00 3.29 -14.40
N TRP A 368 1.27 4.17 -13.72
CA TRP A 368 -0.18 4.00 -13.56
C TRP A 368 -0.89 3.98 -14.92
N LYS A 369 -0.42 4.77 -15.87
CA LYS A 369 -0.95 4.76 -17.25
C LYS A 369 -0.92 3.36 -17.88
N LYS A 370 0.17 2.60 -17.70
CA LYS A 370 0.29 1.23 -18.22
C LYS A 370 -0.55 0.25 -17.42
N VAL A 371 -0.43 0.29 -16.08
CA VAL A 371 -1.15 -0.60 -15.17
C VAL A 371 -2.67 -0.40 -15.30
N SER A 372 -3.16 0.84 -15.42
CA SER A 372 -4.58 1.10 -15.59
C SER A 372 -5.12 0.62 -16.93
N ALA A 373 -4.34 0.72 -18.01
CA ALA A 373 -4.73 0.18 -19.31
C ALA A 373 -4.85 -1.36 -19.27
N GLU A 374 -3.90 -2.06 -18.64
CA GLU A 374 -3.95 -3.51 -18.43
C GLU A 374 -5.14 -3.91 -17.54
N TYR A 375 -5.40 -3.15 -16.48
CA TYR A 375 -6.56 -3.36 -15.60
C TYR A 375 -7.89 -3.20 -16.33
N VAL A 376 -8.04 -2.15 -17.13
CA VAL A 376 -9.27 -1.93 -17.93
C VAL A 376 -9.46 -3.06 -18.94
N ALA A 377 -8.41 -3.45 -19.67
CA ALA A 377 -8.45 -4.57 -20.61
C ALA A 377 -8.86 -5.90 -19.94
N LEU A 378 -8.37 -6.14 -18.70
CA LEU A 378 -8.77 -7.31 -17.90
C LEU A 378 -10.27 -7.27 -17.59
N VAL A 379 -10.80 -6.14 -17.14
CA VAL A 379 -12.25 -5.99 -16.84
C VAL A 379 -13.09 -6.17 -18.11
N GLU A 380 -12.63 -5.67 -19.25
CA GLU A 380 -13.28 -5.85 -20.55
C GLU A 380 -13.32 -7.33 -20.97
N GLY A 381 -12.18 -8.02 -20.84
CA GLY A 381 -12.07 -9.44 -21.20
C GLY A 381 -12.93 -10.39 -20.37
N LEU A 382 -13.37 -9.99 -19.18
CA LEU A 382 -14.30 -10.79 -18.35
C LEU A 382 -15.76 -10.63 -18.74
N ARG A 383 -16.11 -9.69 -19.63
CA ARG A 383 -17.47 -9.44 -20.10
C ARG A 383 -17.83 -10.27 -21.35
N SER A 384 -16.81 -10.81 -22.02
CA SER A 384 -16.97 -11.65 -23.21
C SER A 384 -17.16 -13.11 -22.80
#